data_c47b877ab6e0ea46fd6353549002da9d
#
_entry.id   c47b877ab6e0ea46fd6353549002da9d
#
_cell.length_a   1.000
_cell.length_b   1.000
_cell.length_c   1.000
_cell.angle_alpha   90.00
_cell.angle_beta   90.00
_cell.angle_gamma   90.00
#
_symmetry.space_group_name_H-M   'P 1'
#
loop_
_entity.id
_entity.type
_entity.pdbx_description
1 polymer ?
#
loop_
_entity_poly.entity_id
_entity_poly.type
_entity_poly.pdbx_seq_one_letter_code
_entity_poly.pdbx_strand_id
1 'polypeptide(L)'
;MAFNRPPFLLTGTIWIVILNSVFRFIAVGVEAGISKLHQISTEIEEASADLGADFLTIFIKIVLPLMFSAFVAAFIYTFMTTMMSLSSVIFLVSPGFDLASVYIYLKAGMGEIGLASATAVKTIIVVVISLGILKIIAKKIGLDINKTQGA
;
A
#
# COMPACT_ATOMS: atom_id res chain seq x y z
N MET A 1 23.70 -5.13 11.85
CA MET A 1 23.60 -5.02 10.37
C MET A 1 23.31 -6.41 9.77
N ALA A 2 22.08 -6.90 9.97
CA ALA A 2 21.70 -8.27 9.60
C ALA A 2 21.58 -8.50 8.08
N PHE A 3 21.28 -7.44 7.29
CA PHE A 3 20.99 -7.56 5.86
C PHE A 3 22.17 -7.16 4.94
N ASN A 4 23.39 -7.08 5.48
CA ASN A 4 24.61 -6.71 4.74
C ASN A 4 25.66 -7.86 4.75
N ARG A 5 25.22 -9.10 5.01
CA ARG A 5 26.08 -10.30 4.97
C ARG A 5 25.43 -11.39 4.13
N PRO A 6 26.22 -12.22 3.42
CA PRO A 6 25.68 -13.38 2.73
C PRO A 6 24.94 -14.31 3.71
N PRO A 7 23.77 -14.86 3.33
CA PRO A 7 23.14 -14.88 2.01
C PRO A 7 22.21 -13.70 1.70
N PHE A 8 21.98 -12.75 2.63
CA PHE A 8 21.00 -11.67 2.50
C PHE A 8 21.63 -10.30 2.21
N LEU A 9 22.19 -10.12 1.02
CA LEU A 9 22.67 -8.82 0.53
C LEU A 9 21.49 -7.96 0.03
N LEU A 10 20.64 -7.49 0.94
CA LEU A 10 19.45 -6.69 0.62
C LEU A 10 19.67 -5.19 0.77
N THR A 11 20.74 -4.77 1.48
CA THR A 11 21.03 -3.35 1.73
C THR A 11 21.26 -2.62 0.41
N GLY A 12 20.57 -1.49 0.19
CA GLY A 12 20.66 -0.70 -1.04
C GLY A 12 19.88 -1.25 -2.22
N THR A 13 19.02 -2.24 -2.02
CA THR A 13 18.14 -2.77 -3.07
C THR A 13 16.70 -2.31 -2.86
N ILE A 14 15.90 -2.32 -3.93
CA ILE A 14 14.47 -2.03 -3.85
C ILE A 14 13.74 -3.01 -2.93
N TRP A 15 14.24 -4.23 -2.80
CA TRP A 15 13.64 -5.27 -1.97
C TRP A 15 13.61 -4.93 -0.48
N ILE A 16 14.66 -4.30 0.05
CA ILE A 16 14.66 -3.91 1.47
C ILE A 16 13.66 -2.79 1.72
N VAL A 17 13.43 -1.90 0.74
CA VAL A 17 12.44 -0.82 0.83
C VAL A 17 11.03 -1.41 0.82
N ILE A 18 10.78 -2.39 -0.06
CA ILE A 18 9.50 -3.10 -0.12
C ILE A 18 9.24 -3.84 1.20
N LEU A 19 10.20 -4.62 1.69
CA LEU A 19 10.09 -5.34 2.96
C LEU A 19 9.80 -4.38 4.12
N ASN A 20 10.57 -3.31 4.23
CA ASN A 20 10.35 -2.27 5.26
C ASN A 20 8.93 -1.69 5.17
N SER A 21 8.44 -1.40 3.97
CA SER A 21 7.10 -0.86 3.77
C SER A 21 6.02 -1.88 4.16
N VAL A 22 6.19 -3.15 3.78
CA VAL A 22 5.26 -4.23 4.16
C VAL A 22 5.19 -4.37 5.67
N PHE A 23 6.33 -4.49 6.37
CA PHE A 23 6.33 -4.63 7.83
C PHE A 23 5.79 -3.41 8.55
N ARG A 24 6.05 -2.22 8.04
CA ARG A 24 5.57 -0.98 8.64
C ARG A 24 4.06 -0.81 8.51
N PHE A 25 3.49 -1.21 7.38
CA PHE A 25 2.08 -0.96 7.05
C PHE A 25 1.20 -2.21 7.11
N ILE A 26 1.73 -3.36 7.51
CA ILE A 26 0.95 -4.60 7.65
C ILE A 26 -0.21 -4.42 8.63
N ALA A 27 0.00 -3.67 9.71
CA ALA A 27 -1.04 -3.36 10.68
C ALA A 27 -2.22 -2.62 10.06
N VAL A 28 -1.96 -1.65 9.16
CA VAL A 28 -3.01 -0.91 8.45
C VAL A 28 -3.84 -1.83 7.57
N GLY A 29 -3.20 -2.77 6.86
CA GLY A 29 -3.89 -3.75 6.03
C GLY A 29 -4.76 -4.71 6.85
N VAL A 30 -4.25 -5.18 7.98
CA VAL A 30 -4.97 -6.06 8.91
C VAL A 30 -6.16 -5.33 9.52
N GLU A 31 -5.96 -4.10 10.00
CA GLU A 31 -7.02 -3.29 10.62
C GLU A 31 -8.14 -2.97 9.61
N ALA A 32 -7.79 -2.61 8.37
CA ALA A 32 -8.76 -2.41 7.31
C ALA A 32 -9.56 -3.69 7.00
N GLY A 33 -8.89 -4.85 7.01
CA GLY A 33 -9.53 -6.15 6.83
C GLY A 33 -10.50 -6.47 7.96
N ILE A 34 -10.08 -6.31 9.21
CA ILE A 34 -10.92 -6.54 10.41
C ILE A 34 -12.13 -5.60 10.41
N SER A 35 -11.90 -4.30 10.16
CA SER A 35 -12.99 -3.31 10.09
C SER A 35 -14.02 -3.66 9.02
N LYS A 36 -13.57 -4.18 7.87
CA LYS A 36 -14.47 -4.60 6.81
C LYS A 36 -15.22 -5.88 7.17
N LEU A 37 -14.56 -6.82 7.83
CA LEU A 37 -15.18 -8.06 8.30
C LEU A 37 -16.32 -7.77 9.27
N HIS A 38 -16.14 -6.85 10.20
CA HIS A 38 -17.20 -6.42 11.13
C HIS A 38 -18.40 -5.73 10.45
N GLN A 39 -18.25 -5.24 9.23
CA GLN A 39 -19.34 -4.65 8.45
C GLN A 39 -20.14 -5.70 7.65
N ILE A 40 -19.64 -6.93 7.55
CA ILE A 40 -20.36 -8.02 6.90
C ILE A 40 -21.36 -8.57 7.91
N SER A 41 -22.65 -8.55 7.55
CA SER A 41 -23.70 -9.09 8.43
C SER A 41 -23.53 -10.60 8.60
N THR A 42 -23.60 -11.07 9.83
CA THR A 42 -23.63 -12.51 10.15
C THR A 42 -24.80 -13.23 9.52
N GLU A 43 -25.93 -12.51 9.27
CA GLU A 43 -27.11 -13.06 8.59
C GLU A 43 -26.79 -13.60 7.19
N ILE A 44 -25.82 -12.97 6.47
CA ILE A 44 -25.41 -13.45 5.15
C ILE A 44 -24.68 -14.79 5.25
N GLU A 45 -23.86 -14.95 6.28
CA GLU A 45 -23.13 -16.20 6.54
C GLU A 45 -24.09 -17.30 6.98
N GLU A 46 -25.02 -17.00 7.89
CA GLU A 46 -26.05 -17.91 8.38
C GLU A 46 -26.98 -18.37 7.24
N ALA A 47 -27.51 -17.42 6.45
CA ALA A 47 -28.36 -17.75 5.31
C ALA A 47 -27.63 -18.63 4.26
N SER A 48 -26.34 -18.39 4.07
CA SER A 48 -25.54 -19.20 3.16
C SER A 48 -25.28 -20.60 3.69
N ALA A 49 -25.10 -20.74 5.00
CA ALA A 49 -24.95 -22.04 5.68
C ALA A 49 -26.27 -22.84 5.63
N ASP A 50 -27.41 -22.18 5.83
CA ASP A 50 -28.75 -22.79 5.72
C ASP A 50 -29.02 -23.34 4.31
N LEU A 51 -28.47 -22.69 3.26
CA LEU A 51 -28.50 -23.17 1.89
C LEU A 51 -27.51 -24.32 1.60
N GLY A 52 -26.80 -24.81 2.64
CA GLY A 52 -25.85 -25.91 2.54
C GLY A 52 -24.44 -25.53 2.03
N ALA A 53 -24.12 -24.24 2.05
CA ALA A 53 -22.76 -23.83 1.66
C ALA A 53 -21.75 -24.19 2.79
N ASP A 54 -20.64 -24.81 2.40
CA ASP A 54 -19.51 -25.07 3.29
C ASP A 54 -18.77 -23.77 3.62
N PHE A 55 -18.14 -23.71 4.79
CA PHE A 55 -17.36 -22.57 5.29
C PHE A 55 -16.38 -22.00 4.26
N LEU A 56 -15.62 -22.87 3.59
CA LEU A 56 -14.68 -22.45 2.54
C LEU A 56 -15.39 -21.78 1.36
N THR A 57 -16.57 -22.27 1.00
CA THR A 57 -17.37 -21.69 -0.08
C THR A 57 -17.88 -20.31 0.28
N ILE A 58 -18.39 -20.14 1.51
CA ILE A 58 -18.83 -18.83 2.04
C ILE A 58 -17.65 -17.86 2.07
N PHE A 59 -16.52 -18.28 2.63
CA PHE A 59 -15.33 -17.44 2.72
C PHE A 59 -14.84 -16.98 1.34
N ILE A 60 -14.65 -17.89 0.40
CA ILE A 60 -14.08 -17.56 -0.92
C ILE A 60 -15.05 -16.79 -1.80
N LYS A 61 -16.35 -17.15 -1.77
CA LYS A 61 -17.33 -16.58 -2.71
C LYS A 61 -18.04 -15.34 -2.18
N ILE A 62 -18.08 -15.14 -0.88
CA ILE A 62 -18.82 -14.03 -0.26
C ILE A 62 -17.88 -13.11 0.52
N VAL A 63 -17.21 -13.62 1.56
CA VAL A 63 -16.41 -12.81 2.47
C VAL A 63 -15.20 -12.20 1.77
N LEU A 64 -14.42 -13.00 1.07
CA LEU A 64 -13.20 -12.56 0.41
C LEU A 64 -13.43 -11.46 -0.65
N PRO A 65 -14.42 -11.57 -1.56
CA PRO A 65 -14.74 -10.49 -2.49
C PRO A 65 -15.20 -9.20 -1.81
N LEU A 66 -15.98 -9.31 -0.73
CA LEU A 66 -16.43 -8.14 0.05
C LEU A 66 -15.27 -7.45 0.77
N MET A 67 -14.31 -8.22 1.30
CA MET A 67 -13.11 -7.71 1.95
C MET A 67 -12.13 -7.09 0.95
N PHE A 68 -12.14 -7.50 -0.31
CA PHE A 68 -11.18 -7.07 -1.31
C PHE A 68 -11.16 -5.54 -1.51
N SER A 69 -12.30 -4.88 -1.37
CA SER A 69 -12.40 -3.41 -1.43
C SER A 69 -11.58 -2.71 -0.34
N ALA A 70 -11.57 -3.26 0.89
CA ALA A 70 -10.78 -2.75 2.00
C ALA A 70 -9.27 -2.94 1.77
N PHE A 71 -8.88 -4.09 1.24
CA PHE A 71 -7.47 -4.35 0.89
C PHE A 71 -6.96 -3.39 -0.20
N VAL A 72 -7.77 -3.08 -1.22
CA VAL A 72 -7.41 -2.11 -2.25
C VAL A 72 -7.26 -0.71 -1.65
N ALA A 73 -8.15 -0.30 -0.77
CA ALA A 73 -8.05 0.99 -0.09
C ALA A 73 -6.80 1.07 0.80
N ALA A 74 -6.52 0.03 1.59
CA ALA A 74 -5.30 -0.08 2.39
C ALA A 74 -4.03 -0.07 1.55
N PHE A 75 -4.04 -0.73 0.38
CA PHE A 75 -2.92 -0.73 -0.55
C PHE A 75 -2.66 0.67 -1.13
N ILE A 76 -3.70 1.39 -1.54
CA ILE A 76 -3.60 2.77 -2.04
C ILE A 76 -3.01 3.67 -0.94
N TYR A 77 -3.53 3.59 0.28
CA TYR A 77 -3.01 4.34 1.43
C TYR A 77 -1.53 4.04 1.69
N THR A 78 -1.18 2.76 1.75
CA THR A 78 0.20 2.31 1.97
C THR A 78 1.14 2.79 0.87
N PHE A 79 0.70 2.71 -0.38
CA PHE A 79 1.47 3.20 -1.53
C PHE A 79 1.76 4.70 -1.42
N MET A 80 0.73 5.51 -1.15
CA MET A 80 0.90 6.96 -0.96
C MET A 80 1.86 7.28 0.18
N THR A 81 1.66 6.64 1.33
CA THR A 81 2.46 6.89 2.53
C THR A 81 3.92 6.45 2.33
N THR A 82 4.14 5.35 1.61
CA THR A 82 5.49 4.87 1.28
C THR A 82 6.22 5.85 0.38
N MET A 83 5.54 6.40 -0.64
CA MET A 83 6.14 7.38 -1.55
C MET A 83 6.57 8.67 -0.85
N MET A 84 5.88 9.05 0.22
CA MET A 84 6.18 10.24 1.03
C MET A 84 7.14 9.95 2.19
N SER A 85 7.45 8.68 2.46
CA SER A 85 8.21 8.27 3.64
C SER A 85 9.70 8.56 3.47
N LEU A 86 10.21 9.51 4.22
CA LEU A 86 11.64 9.84 4.27
C LEU A 86 12.35 9.10 5.41
N SER A 87 11.76 9.14 6.60
CA SER A 87 12.42 8.76 7.86
C SER A 87 12.86 7.29 7.93
N SER A 88 12.10 6.38 7.33
CA SER A 88 12.45 4.95 7.36
C SER A 88 13.33 4.53 6.18
N VAL A 89 13.30 5.31 5.10
CA VAL A 89 13.96 4.94 3.85
C VAL A 89 15.38 5.52 3.76
N ILE A 90 15.62 6.69 4.39
CA ILE A 90 16.92 7.38 4.32
C ILE A 90 18.11 6.51 4.78
N PHE A 91 17.87 5.58 5.70
CA PHE A 91 18.90 4.66 6.21
C PHE A 91 19.03 3.36 5.39
N LEU A 92 18.11 3.12 4.46
CA LEU A 92 18.06 1.89 3.65
C LEU A 92 18.60 2.11 2.24
N VAL A 93 18.76 3.36 1.84
CA VAL A 93 19.22 3.76 0.51
C VAL A 93 20.74 3.74 0.48
N SER A 94 21.32 3.20 -0.61
CA SER A 94 22.75 3.24 -0.89
C SER A 94 23.05 4.24 -2.01
N PRO A 95 24.29 4.75 -2.10
CA PRO A 95 24.71 5.57 -3.23
C PRO A 95 24.41 4.88 -4.58
N GLY A 96 23.68 5.58 -5.44
CA GLY A 96 23.27 5.07 -6.75
C GLY A 96 21.83 4.49 -6.81
N PHE A 97 21.13 4.39 -5.66
CA PHE A 97 19.73 4.05 -5.60
C PHE A 97 19.00 5.05 -4.69
N ASP A 98 18.66 6.22 -5.26
CA ASP A 98 18.02 7.29 -4.52
C ASP A 98 16.51 7.24 -4.71
N LEU A 99 15.75 7.08 -3.62
CA LEU A 99 14.32 7.35 -3.66
C LEU A 99 14.08 8.85 -3.77
N ALA A 100 12.99 9.21 -4.45
CA ALA A 100 12.66 10.61 -4.72
C ALA A 100 12.60 11.47 -3.46
N SER A 101 12.04 10.95 -2.35
CA SER A 101 11.97 11.66 -1.06
C SER A 101 13.34 11.93 -0.45
N VAL A 102 14.27 10.97 -0.54
CA VAL A 102 15.66 11.13 -0.05
C VAL A 102 16.42 12.11 -0.93
N TYR A 103 16.30 11.99 -2.25
CA TYR A 103 16.93 12.89 -3.20
C TYR A 103 16.50 14.34 -3.00
N ILE A 104 15.19 14.59 -2.85
CA ILE A 104 14.64 15.93 -2.59
C ILE A 104 15.24 16.50 -1.30
N TYR A 105 15.28 15.70 -0.22
CA TYR A 105 15.83 16.11 1.06
C TYR A 105 17.32 16.48 0.97
N LEU A 106 18.12 15.64 0.34
CA LEU A 106 19.57 15.87 0.20
C LEU A 106 19.85 17.10 -0.68
N LYS A 107 19.16 17.28 -1.80
CA LYS A 107 19.33 18.43 -2.68
C LYS A 107 18.90 19.74 -2.04
N ALA A 108 17.80 19.72 -1.31
CA ALA A 108 17.37 20.87 -0.51
C ALA A 108 18.41 21.25 0.57
N GLY A 109 18.98 20.25 1.25
CA GLY A 109 20.03 20.46 2.26
C GLY A 109 21.35 20.99 1.67
N MET A 110 21.64 20.71 0.41
CA MET A 110 22.80 21.25 -0.33
C MET A 110 22.54 22.65 -0.88
N GLY A 111 21.34 23.23 -0.70
CA GLY A 111 20.97 24.54 -1.26
C GLY A 111 20.52 24.50 -2.72
N GLU A 112 20.45 23.33 -3.32
CA GLU A 112 19.98 23.14 -4.72
C GLU A 112 18.44 23.14 -4.79
N ILE A 113 17.81 24.22 -4.33
CA ILE A 113 16.35 24.34 -4.15
C ILE A 113 15.60 24.13 -5.48
N GLY A 114 16.13 24.64 -6.61
CA GLY A 114 15.51 24.46 -7.92
C GLY A 114 15.40 23.00 -8.33
N LEU A 115 16.47 22.22 -8.10
CA LEU A 115 16.50 20.79 -8.43
C LEU A 115 15.61 19.97 -7.50
N ALA A 116 15.62 20.30 -6.20
CA ALA A 116 14.74 19.68 -5.21
C ALA A 116 13.28 19.92 -5.54
N SER A 117 12.90 21.16 -5.88
CA SER A 117 11.53 21.54 -6.24
C SER A 117 11.07 20.85 -7.54
N ALA A 118 11.92 20.82 -8.57
CA ALA A 118 11.61 20.14 -9.82
C ALA A 118 11.37 18.64 -9.61
N THR A 119 12.19 18.00 -8.76
CA THR A 119 12.03 16.57 -8.43
C THR A 119 10.77 16.33 -7.60
N ALA A 120 10.42 17.23 -6.68
CA ALA A 120 9.18 17.15 -5.91
C ALA A 120 7.95 17.22 -6.82
N VAL A 121 7.88 18.16 -7.75
CA VAL A 121 6.79 18.27 -8.72
C VAL A 121 6.69 17.01 -9.58
N LYS A 122 7.83 16.51 -10.11
CA LYS A 122 7.86 15.26 -10.88
C LYS A 122 7.31 14.08 -10.08
N THR A 123 7.68 13.98 -8.81
CA THR A 123 7.20 12.91 -7.91
C THR A 123 5.71 13.00 -7.69
N ILE A 124 5.17 14.20 -7.45
CA ILE A 124 3.72 14.42 -7.31
C ILE A 124 2.97 13.95 -8.56
N ILE A 125 3.45 14.31 -9.74
CA ILE A 125 2.83 13.92 -11.02
C ILE A 125 2.82 12.39 -11.15
N VAL A 126 3.94 11.72 -10.87
CA VAL A 126 4.04 10.25 -10.93
C VAL A 126 3.08 9.60 -9.94
N VAL A 127 2.99 10.10 -8.71
CA VAL A 127 2.07 9.58 -7.69
C VAL A 127 0.62 9.74 -8.13
N VAL A 128 0.23 10.92 -8.62
CA VAL A 128 -1.14 11.19 -9.09
C VAL A 128 -1.52 10.27 -10.27
N ILE A 129 -0.62 10.10 -11.23
CA ILE A 129 -0.85 9.17 -12.36
C ILE A 129 -0.99 7.74 -11.85
N SER A 130 -0.11 7.29 -10.95
CA SER A 130 -0.16 5.93 -10.39
C SER A 130 -1.47 5.68 -9.63
N LEU A 131 -1.93 6.65 -8.85
CA LEU A 131 -3.22 6.58 -8.15
C LEU A 131 -4.40 6.54 -9.13
N GLY A 132 -4.34 7.32 -10.21
CA GLY A 132 -5.33 7.28 -11.28
C GLY A 132 -5.44 5.90 -11.91
N ILE A 133 -4.30 5.29 -12.23
CA ILE A 133 -4.22 3.94 -12.79
C ILE A 133 -4.80 2.91 -11.79
N LEU A 134 -4.39 2.96 -10.52
CA LEU A 134 -4.90 2.06 -9.49
C LEU A 134 -6.41 2.18 -9.32
N LYS A 135 -6.95 3.40 -9.33
CA LYS A 135 -8.39 3.67 -9.24
C LYS A 135 -9.15 3.09 -10.45
N ILE A 136 -8.60 3.22 -11.65
CA ILE A 136 -9.19 2.67 -12.88
C ILE A 136 -9.20 1.14 -12.82
N ILE A 137 -8.09 0.52 -12.40
CA ILE A 137 -7.98 -0.93 -12.25
C ILE A 137 -8.99 -1.43 -11.21
N ALA A 138 -9.06 -0.78 -10.05
CA ALA A 138 -10.01 -1.13 -8.99
C ALA A 138 -11.48 -1.06 -9.50
N LYS A 139 -11.82 0.00 -10.23
CA LYS A 139 -13.15 0.14 -10.84
C LYS A 139 -13.45 -0.96 -11.86
N LYS A 140 -12.47 -1.37 -12.66
CA LYS A 140 -12.63 -2.43 -13.66
C LYS A 140 -12.85 -3.82 -13.04
N ILE A 141 -12.33 -4.03 -11.82
CA ILE A 141 -12.53 -5.26 -11.02
C ILE A 141 -13.89 -5.25 -10.27
N GLY A 142 -14.72 -4.22 -10.49
CA GLY A 142 -16.06 -4.12 -9.86
C GLY A 142 -16.07 -3.48 -8.48
N LEU A 143 -14.97 -2.83 -8.10
CA LEU A 143 -14.83 -2.15 -6.82
C LEU A 143 -15.21 -0.67 -6.95
N ASP A 144 -16.41 -0.34 -6.50
CA ASP A 144 -16.84 1.06 -6.43
C ASP A 144 -16.33 1.71 -5.14
N ILE A 145 -15.09 2.23 -5.22
CA ILE A 145 -14.38 2.84 -4.08
C ILE A 145 -15.14 4.06 -3.51
N ASN A 146 -16.01 4.67 -4.30
CA ASN A 146 -16.80 5.82 -3.88
C ASN A 146 -17.95 5.47 -2.90
N LYS A 147 -18.37 4.20 -2.83
CA LYS A 147 -19.40 3.76 -1.89
C LYS A 147 -18.87 3.54 -0.47
N THR A 148 -17.56 3.41 -0.31
CA THR A 148 -16.94 3.07 0.97
C THR A 148 -16.60 4.31 1.84
N GLN A 149 -16.69 5.52 1.27
CA GLN A 149 -16.39 6.78 2.00
C GLN A 149 -17.64 7.53 2.49
N GLY A 150 -18.82 6.97 2.31
CA GLY A 150 -20.09 7.62 2.64
C GLY A 150 -20.97 6.89 3.65
N ALA A 151 -20.40 5.95 4.42
CA ALA A 151 -21.14 5.27 5.49
C ALA A 151 -20.40 5.40 6.82
#